data_206d2da4850ae7d790c145bec8892ef6
#
_entry.id   206d2da4850ae7d790c145bec8892ef6
#
_cell.length_a   1.000
_cell.length_b   1.000
_cell.length_c   1.000
_cell.angle_alpha   90.00
_cell.angle_beta   90.00
_cell.angle_gamma   90.00
#
_symmetry.space_group_name_H-M   'P 1'
#
loop_
_entity.id
_entity.type
_entity.pdbx_description
1 polymer ?
#
loop_
_entity_poly.entity_id
_entity_poly.type
_entity_poly.pdbx_seq_one_letter_code
_entity_poly.pdbx_strand_id
1 'polypeptide(L)'
;MDRAVLLNAPGEPARVEEVTLEEPGENEVVVRMLAVGVCHSDLYVKETDGWNMRFPIALGHEGCGVVESTGERVILAWRSPCGACPACERGLPRLCPRPQRARRRMRRASDGALVTPTLLCGCFADRVVVNAAQAIPVPEELPAEEASLIGCAVATGVGAALNTSPVWPGARVAVIGCGGVGLSVVQGARMAGAAEIVAIDRDQRKLDWASGFGATETTTAAPHDRKFDFTFDAVAASETMEQAVAMLDHAGVATMIGLPRSGTIAAFDLKDHLFDARAQIRVSHGGDMLPEEDFPMLARAALEGRLDLAGMVTRVIALDDVEDAFAAMARGDVIRSVVRL
;
A
#
# COMPACT_ATOMS: atom_id res chain seq x y z
N MET A 1 -3.04 22.39 -20.25
CA MET A 1 -1.95 21.99 -19.33
C MET A 1 -2.55 21.00 -18.35
N ASP A 2 -1.78 20.04 -17.91
CA ASP A 2 -2.21 19.08 -16.89
C ASP A 2 -2.07 19.70 -15.50
N ARG A 3 -2.77 19.13 -14.52
CA ARG A 3 -2.65 19.51 -13.11
C ARG A 3 -2.03 18.36 -12.33
N ALA A 4 -1.29 18.68 -11.28
CA ALA A 4 -0.76 17.69 -10.35
C ALA A 4 -0.69 18.26 -8.93
N VAL A 5 -0.80 17.38 -7.92
CA VAL A 5 -0.56 17.76 -6.52
C VAL A 5 0.93 17.74 -6.26
N LEU A 6 1.52 18.91 -6.04
CA LEU A 6 2.94 19.09 -5.80
C LEU A 6 3.23 19.44 -4.34
N LEU A 7 4.29 18.87 -3.81
CA LEU A 7 4.92 19.25 -2.56
C LEU A 7 6.23 20.00 -2.90
N ASN A 8 6.32 21.26 -2.51
CA ASN A 8 7.42 22.14 -2.91
C ASN A 8 8.57 22.18 -1.90
N ALA A 9 8.27 21.93 -0.62
CA ALA A 9 9.27 21.82 0.44
C ALA A 9 8.75 20.90 1.58
N PRO A 10 9.64 20.39 2.42
CA PRO A 10 9.25 19.57 3.57
C PRO A 10 8.28 20.32 4.51
N GLY A 11 7.20 19.64 4.91
CA GLY A 11 6.21 20.18 5.85
C GLY A 11 5.27 21.24 5.29
N GLU A 12 5.43 21.67 4.04
CA GLU A 12 4.49 22.57 3.40
C GLU A 12 3.19 21.85 3.01
N PRO A 13 2.08 22.59 2.85
CA PRO A 13 0.87 22.03 2.26
C PRO A 13 1.13 21.61 0.80
N ALA A 14 0.65 20.42 0.44
CA ALA A 14 0.61 19.98 -0.95
C ALA A 14 -0.44 20.81 -1.71
N ARG A 15 -0.13 21.21 -2.95
CA ARG A 15 -0.98 22.09 -3.75
C ARG A 15 -1.16 21.55 -5.16
N VAL A 16 -2.33 21.79 -5.73
CA VAL A 16 -2.57 21.56 -7.15
C VAL A 16 -1.88 22.66 -7.94
N GLU A 17 -1.00 22.28 -8.85
CA GLU A 17 -0.28 23.19 -9.74
C GLU A 17 -0.37 22.70 -11.19
N GLU A 18 -0.21 23.63 -12.14
CA GLU A 18 -0.11 23.31 -13.54
C GLU A 18 1.26 22.68 -13.86
N VAL A 19 1.22 21.63 -14.65
CA VAL A 19 2.40 20.88 -15.09
C VAL A 19 2.38 20.64 -16.60
N THR A 20 3.54 20.37 -17.15
CA THR A 20 3.72 19.89 -18.52
C THR A 20 4.40 18.53 -18.51
N LEU A 21 4.02 17.66 -19.43
CA LEU A 21 4.68 16.37 -19.61
C LEU A 21 5.56 16.42 -20.86
N GLU A 22 6.77 15.91 -20.75
CA GLU A 22 7.62 15.62 -21.90
C GLU A 22 7.12 14.34 -22.59
N GLU A 23 7.37 14.20 -23.89
CA GLU A 23 7.03 13.01 -24.66
C GLU A 23 7.65 11.74 -24.03
N PRO A 24 6.88 10.63 -23.99
CA PRO A 24 7.39 9.38 -23.47
C PRO A 24 8.56 8.87 -24.31
N GLY A 25 9.54 8.27 -23.67
CA GLY A 25 10.67 7.61 -24.30
C GLY A 25 10.39 6.14 -24.61
N GLU A 26 11.43 5.44 -25.01
CA GLU A 26 11.37 3.98 -25.18
C GLU A 26 10.96 3.29 -23.89
N ASN A 27 10.02 2.34 -23.97
CA ASN A 27 9.44 1.62 -22.83
C ASN A 27 8.72 2.54 -21.80
N GLU A 28 8.27 3.71 -22.21
CA GLU A 28 7.46 4.61 -21.38
C GLU A 28 6.09 4.83 -22.04
N VAL A 29 5.07 4.99 -21.21
CA VAL A 29 3.70 5.25 -21.64
C VAL A 29 3.10 6.43 -20.90
N VAL A 30 2.20 7.17 -21.57
CA VAL A 30 1.35 8.18 -20.92
C VAL A 30 0.11 7.48 -20.39
N VAL A 31 -0.19 7.69 -19.12
CA VAL A 31 -1.41 7.20 -18.49
C VAL A 31 -2.25 8.40 -18.06
N ARG A 32 -3.47 8.50 -18.61
CA ARG A 32 -4.49 9.42 -18.14
C ARG A 32 -5.16 8.81 -16.92
N MET A 33 -5.06 9.51 -15.79
CA MET A 33 -5.56 9.00 -14.53
C MET A 33 -7.09 9.07 -14.46
N LEU A 34 -7.71 8.12 -13.79
CA LEU A 34 -9.14 8.06 -13.51
C LEU A 34 -9.42 8.15 -12.02
N ALA A 35 -8.60 7.45 -11.21
CA ALA A 35 -8.74 7.43 -9.77
C ALA A 35 -7.39 7.19 -9.08
N VAL A 36 -7.21 7.78 -7.88
CA VAL A 36 -5.97 7.64 -7.09
C VAL A 36 -6.31 7.53 -5.61
N GLY A 37 -5.88 6.45 -4.97
CA GLY A 37 -6.01 6.26 -3.53
C GLY A 37 -5.09 7.18 -2.72
N VAL A 38 -5.59 7.68 -1.59
CA VAL A 38 -4.81 8.49 -0.64
C VAL A 38 -4.15 7.57 0.40
N CYS A 39 -2.83 7.63 0.51
CA CYS A 39 -2.04 6.72 1.33
C CYS A 39 -1.23 7.44 2.41
N HIS A 40 -0.99 6.75 3.54
CA HIS A 40 -0.10 7.24 4.59
C HIS A 40 1.35 7.44 4.12
N SER A 41 1.78 6.73 3.07
CA SER A 41 3.11 6.94 2.50
C SER A 41 3.27 8.33 1.88
N ASP A 42 2.21 8.88 1.26
CA ASP A 42 2.23 10.26 0.74
C ASP A 42 2.27 11.28 1.89
N LEU A 43 1.51 11.02 2.96
CA LEU A 43 1.55 11.86 4.17
C LEU A 43 2.92 11.78 4.83
N TYR A 44 3.53 10.60 4.90
CA TYR A 44 4.89 10.44 5.44
C TYR A 44 5.92 11.24 4.63
N VAL A 45 5.85 11.21 3.29
CA VAL A 45 6.69 12.04 2.41
C VAL A 45 6.53 13.53 2.72
N LYS A 46 5.29 13.97 2.93
CA LYS A 46 4.97 15.36 3.25
C LYS A 46 5.49 15.79 4.64
N GLU A 47 5.37 14.93 5.65
CA GLU A 47 5.74 15.23 7.04
C GLU A 47 7.23 15.08 7.34
N THR A 48 8.00 14.51 6.42
CA THR A 48 9.44 14.26 6.58
C THR A 48 10.27 15.06 5.58
N ASP A 49 11.50 14.64 5.35
CA ASP A 49 12.41 15.20 4.36
C ASP A 49 12.10 14.75 2.91
N GLY A 50 10.92 14.18 2.67
CA GLY A 50 10.53 13.66 1.36
C GLY A 50 11.33 12.43 0.94
N TRP A 51 11.77 11.58 1.87
CA TRP A 51 12.65 10.44 1.62
C TRP A 51 13.93 10.81 0.87
N ASN A 52 14.52 11.96 1.16
CA ASN A 52 15.68 12.53 0.44
C ASN A 52 15.44 12.74 -1.06
N MET A 53 14.17 12.82 -1.50
CA MET A 53 13.83 13.15 -2.88
C MET A 53 14.08 14.64 -3.18
N ARG A 54 14.25 14.96 -4.46
CA ARG A 54 14.41 16.35 -4.90
C ARG A 54 13.04 16.98 -5.11
N PHE A 55 12.80 18.12 -4.47
CA PHE A 55 11.62 18.95 -4.68
C PHE A 55 11.66 19.70 -6.02
N PRO A 56 10.53 20.03 -6.64
CA PRO A 56 9.18 19.66 -6.23
C PRO A 56 8.91 18.16 -6.42
N ILE A 57 8.00 17.62 -5.59
CA ILE A 57 7.60 16.21 -5.60
C ILE A 57 6.14 16.12 -6.01
N ALA A 58 5.79 15.31 -7.02
CA ALA A 58 4.41 14.93 -7.29
C ALA A 58 4.00 13.76 -6.39
N LEU A 59 2.95 13.93 -5.62
CA LEU A 59 2.42 12.91 -4.71
C LEU A 59 1.50 11.91 -5.44
N GLY A 60 1.13 10.82 -4.74
CA GLY A 60 0.24 9.78 -5.24
C GLY A 60 0.98 8.59 -5.86
N HIS A 61 0.55 7.37 -5.50
CA HIS A 61 1.15 6.13 -5.99
C HIS A 61 0.16 4.95 -6.07
N GLU A 62 -1.12 5.18 -5.75
CA GLU A 62 -2.21 4.19 -5.84
C GLU A 62 -3.11 4.55 -7.02
N GLY A 63 -2.61 4.48 -8.25
CA GLY A 63 -3.30 5.00 -9.42
C GLY A 63 -3.99 3.94 -10.27
N CYS A 64 -5.22 4.23 -10.71
CA CYS A 64 -5.88 3.57 -11.84
C CYS A 64 -6.10 4.57 -12.96
N GLY A 65 -5.79 4.18 -14.19
CA GLY A 65 -5.90 5.07 -15.35
C GLY A 65 -6.04 4.30 -16.67
N VAL A 66 -5.90 5.03 -17.78
CA VAL A 66 -5.96 4.49 -19.14
C VAL A 66 -4.69 4.87 -19.87
N VAL A 67 -4.01 3.90 -20.45
CA VAL A 67 -2.88 4.14 -21.35
C VAL A 67 -3.36 4.85 -22.60
N GLU A 68 -2.90 6.07 -22.87
CA GLU A 68 -3.43 6.89 -23.97
C GLU A 68 -3.25 6.25 -25.35
N SER A 69 -2.12 5.55 -25.57
CA SER A 69 -1.80 4.96 -26.86
C SER A 69 -2.61 3.69 -27.19
N THR A 70 -3.08 2.95 -26.20
CA THR A 70 -3.78 1.66 -26.38
C THR A 70 -5.23 1.70 -25.97
N GLY A 71 -5.62 2.63 -25.11
CA GLY A 71 -6.94 2.68 -24.47
C GLY A 71 -7.12 1.66 -23.34
N GLU A 72 -6.08 0.92 -22.98
CA GLU A 72 -6.14 -0.14 -21.98
C GLU A 72 -6.22 0.43 -20.57
N ARG A 73 -7.13 -0.11 -19.73
CA ARG A 73 -7.22 0.23 -18.31
C ARG A 73 -6.13 -0.46 -17.53
N VAL A 74 -5.43 0.33 -16.68
CA VAL A 74 -4.28 -0.14 -15.91
C VAL A 74 -4.30 0.35 -14.48
N ILE A 75 -3.67 -0.43 -13.60
CA ILE A 75 -3.25 0.00 -12.25
C ILE A 75 -1.76 0.28 -12.29
N LEU A 76 -1.33 1.36 -11.66
CA LEU A 76 0.08 1.71 -11.57
C LEU A 76 0.78 0.92 -10.47
N ALA A 77 1.85 0.22 -10.85
CA ALA A 77 2.72 -0.48 -9.91
C ALA A 77 3.93 0.39 -9.57
N TRP A 78 4.06 0.81 -8.32
CA TRP A 78 5.25 1.55 -7.87
C TRP A 78 6.52 0.68 -7.80
N ARG A 79 6.39 -0.64 -8.00
CA ARG A 79 7.48 -1.59 -7.94
C ARG A 79 7.28 -2.72 -8.96
N SER A 80 7.88 -2.58 -10.14
CA SER A 80 7.95 -3.65 -11.14
C SER A 80 9.38 -4.18 -11.22
N PRO A 81 9.64 -5.50 -11.10
CA PRO A 81 10.99 -6.04 -11.08
C PRO A 81 11.77 -5.71 -12.35
N CYS A 82 13.09 -5.48 -12.22
CA CYS A 82 13.92 -5.13 -13.39
C CYS A 82 14.31 -6.33 -14.27
N GLY A 83 14.12 -7.55 -13.80
CA GLY A 83 14.47 -8.77 -14.53
C GLY A 83 15.98 -9.09 -14.58
N ALA A 84 16.87 -8.14 -14.27
CA ALA A 84 18.31 -8.25 -14.57
C ALA A 84 19.24 -7.98 -13.36
N CYS A 85 18.72 -7.84 -12.14
CA CYS A 85 19.57 -7.71 -10.95
C CYS A 85 19.83 -9.09 -10.31
N PRO A 86 20.83 -9.20 -9.42
CA PRO A 86 21.15 -10.49 -8.80
C PRO A 86 19.99 -11.18 -8.07
N ALA A 87 19.01 -10.42 -7.56
CA ALA A 87 17.82 -11.01 -6.98
C ALA A 87 16.91 -11.62 -8.05
N CYS A 88 16.65 -10.90 -9.15
CA CYS A 88 15.85 -11.39 -10.27
C CYS A 88 16.49 -12.62 -10.94
N GLU A 89 17.80 -12.59 -11.19
CA GLU A 89 18.54 -13.69 -11.81
C GLU A 89 18.52 -14.98 -10.95
N ARG A 90 18.38 -14.85 -9.62
CA ARG A 90 18.20 -15.98 -8.70
C ARG A 90 16.75 -16.44 -8.56
N GLY A 91 15.82 -15.92 -9.36
CA GLY A 91 14.40 -16.27 -9.26
C GLY A 91 13.68 -15.63 -8.06
N LEU A 92 14.22 -14.52 -7.55
CA LEU A 92 13.65 -13.77 -6.41
C LEU A 92 13.22 -12.35 -6.84
N PRO A 93 12.37 -12.19 -7.89
CA PRO A 93 11.98 -10.87 -8.39
C PRO A 93 11.21 -10.05 -7.34
N ARG A 94 10.52 -10.70 -6.40
CA ARG A 94 9.84 -10.04 -5.25
C ARG A 94 10.81 -9.24 -4.38
N LEU A 95 12.10 -9.56 -4.41
CA LEU A 95 13.17 -8.87 -3.66
C LEU A 95 14.01 -7.95 -4.53
N CYS A 96 13.51 -7.54 -5.71
CA CYS A 96 14.24 -6.66 -6.63
C CYS A 96 14.52 -5.29 -5.99
N PRO A 97 15.80 -4.89 -5.82
CA PRO A 97 16.16 -3.59 -5.27
C PRO A 97 16.18 -2.46 -6.31
N ARG A 98 15.95 -2.77 -7.58
CA ARG A 98 16.06 -1.85 -8.72
C ARG A 98 14.82 -1.92 -9.61
N PRO A 99 13.64 -1.47 -9.13
CA PRO A 99 12.43 -1.54 -9.93
C PRO A 99 12.58 -0.76 -11.24
N GLN A 100 11.86 -1.18 -12.27
CA GLN A 100 11.74 -0.47 -13.52
C GLN A 100 11.09 0.89 -13.26
N ARG A 101 11.53 1.90 -13.97
CA ARG A 101 11.03 3.28 -13.81
C ARG A 101 11.17 4.07 -15.09
N ALA A 102 10.26 5.00 -15.29
CA ALA A 102 10.40 6.04 -16.32
C ALA A 102 11.47 7.07 -15.90
N ARG A 103 11.93 7.85 -16.87
CA ARG A 103 12.62 9.10 -16.57
C ARG A 103 11.61 10.10 -16.00
N ARG A 104 12.10 11.09 -15.25
CA ARG A 104 11.25 12.19 -14.81
C ARG A 104 10.83 13.02 -16.02
N ARG A 105 9.55 13.00 -16.35
CA ARG A 105 8.97 13.64 -17.54
C ARG A 105 8.07 14.81 -17.21
N MET A 106 7.74 15.03 -15.94
CA MET A 106 6.86 16.11 -15.50
C MET A 106 7.69 17.34 -15.14
N ARG A 107 7.23 18.51 -15.58
CA ARG A 107 7.79 19.81 -15.19
C ARG A 107 6.71 20.72 -14.64
N ARG A 108 7.02 21.45 -13.60
CA ARG A 108 6.15 22.52 -13.10
C ARG A 108 6.07 23.62 -14.14
N ALA A 109 4.85 24.07 -14.49
CA ALA A 109 4.66 25.01 -15.60
C ALA A 109 5.17 26.41 -15.29
N SER A 110 5.17 26.84 -14.03
CA SER A 110 5.51 28.21 -13.62
C SER A 110 7.00 28.55 -13.80
N ASP A 111 7.92 27.55 -13.67
CA ASP A 111 9.38 27.79 -13.69
C ASP A 111 10.16 26.72 -14.45
N GLY A 112 9.50 25.69 -14.97
CA GLY A 112 10.11 24.57 -15.68
C GLY A 112 10.88 23.58 -14.78
N ALA A 113 10.75 23.68 -13.45
CA ALA A 113 11.40 22.78 -12.52
C ALA A 113 11.00 21.32 -12.77
N LEU A 114 12.01 20.43 -12.79
CA LEU A 114 11.77 19.00 -13.00
C LEU A 114 11.17 18.37 -11.74
N VAL A 115 9.97 17.78 -11.86
CA VAL A 115 9.22 17.19 -10.77
C VAL A 115 9.68 15.75 -10.51
N THR A 116 9.78 15.37 -9.23
CA THR A 116 10.13 14.01 -8.79
C THR A 116 8.85 13.25 -8.44
N PRO A 117 8.54 12.10 -9.08
CA PRO A 117 7.34 11.33 -8.76
C PRO A 117 7.53 10.52 -7.47
N THR A 118 6.60 10.60 -6.54
CA THR A 118 6.56 9.73 -5.35
C THR A 118 6.40 8.28 -5.80
N LEU A 119 7.23 7.39 -5.22
CA LEU A 119 7.20 5.95 -5.50
C LEU A 119 7.12 5.65 -7.01
N LEU A 120 7.85 6.41 -7.82
CA LEU A 120 7.95 6.27 -9.28
C LEU A 120 6.64 6.46 -10.05
N CYS A 121 5.57 6.93 -9.41
CA CYS A 121 4.26 7.14 -10.00
C CYS A 121 3.87 8.62 -10.04
N GLY A 122 3.81 9.31 -8.89
CA GLY A 122 3.43 10.71 -8.80
C GLY A 122 2.03 10.98 -9.38
N CYS A 123 1.06 10.11 -9.08
CA CYS A 123 -0.17 9.99 -9.85
C CYS A 123 -1.36 10.81 -9.34
N PHE A 124 -1.24 11.66 -8.30
CA PHE A 124 -2.22 12.72 -8.09
C PHE A 124 -2.06 13.79 -9.16
N ALA A 125 -2.40 13.42 -10.38
CA ALA A 125 -2.25 14.25 -11.58
C ALA A 125 -3.27 13.85 -12.66
N ASP A 126 -3.58 14.76 -13.58
CA ASP A 126 -4.46 14.45 -14.71
C ASP A 126 -3.82 13.36 -15.62
N ARG A 127 -2.50 13.46 -15.85
CA ARG A 127 -1.71 12.49 -16.63
C ARG A 127 -0.32 12.28 -16.03
N VAL A 128 0.24 11.09 -16.23
CA VAL A 128 1.62 10.75 -15.84
C VAL A 128 2.34 9.97 -16.93
N VAL A 129 3.67 10.05 -16.94
CA VAL A 129 4.52 9.16 -17.75
C VAL A 129 5.16 8.14 -16.83
N VAL A 130 4.92 6.85 -17.09
CA VAL A 130 5.47 5.73 -16.34
C VAL A 130 6.20 4.76 -17.27
N ASN A 131 7.05 3.90 -16.71
CA ASN A 131 7.57 2.77 -17.50
C ASN A 131 6.41 1.83 -17.85
N ALA A 132 6.39 1.28 -19.05
CA ALA A 132 5.32 0.38 -19.50
C ALA A 132 5.11 -0.83 -18.56
N ALA A 133 6.18 -1.33 -17.95
CA ALA A 133 6.12 -2.42 -16.96
C ALA A 133 5.44 -2.02 -15.63
N GLN A 134 5.18 -0.73 -15.39
CA GLN A 134 4.41 -0.26 -14.24
C GLN A 134 2.91 -0.18 -14.53
N ALA A 135 2.50 -0.21 -15.79
CA ALA A 135 1.11 -0.12 -16.22
C ALA A 135 0.53 -1.54 -16.33
N ILE A 136 -0.08 -2.02 -15.26
CA ILE A 136 -0.59 -3.40 -15.18
C ILE A 136 -2.05 -3.44 -15.62
N PRO A 137 -2.40 -4.18 -16.69
CA PRO A 137 -3.75 -4.30 -17.19
C PRO A 137 -4.72 -4.90 -16.17
N VAL A 138 -5.94 -4.31 -16.11
CA VAL A 138 -7.01 -4.80 -15.23
C VAL A 138 -8.36 -4.70 -15.95
N PRO A 139 -9.35 -5.55 -15.56
CA PRO A 139 -10.68 -5.53 -16.16
C PRO A 139 -11.36 -4.17 -16.01
N GLU A 140 -12.03 -3.72 -17.07
CA GLU A 140 -12.78 -2.44 -17.09
C GLU A 140 -14.03 -2.48 -16.21
N GLU A 141 -14.54 -3.68 -15.92
CA GLU A 141 -15.69 -3.91 -15.05
C GLU A 141 -15.42 -3.54 -13.60
N LEU A 142 -14.15 -3.55 -13.17
CA LEU A 142 -13.78 -3.09 -11.84
C LEU A 142 -13.78 -1.55 -11.81
N PRO A 143 -14.60 -0.89 -10.95
CA PRO A 143 -14.58 0.56 -10.81
C PRO A 143 -13.18 1.11 -10.55
N ALA A 144 -12.85 2.25 -11.18
CA ALA A 144 -11.48 2.80 -11.12
C ALA A 144 -11.07 3.16 -9.68
N GLU A 145 -12.00 3.64 -8.88
CA GLU A 145 -11.78 3.97 -7.47
C GLU A 145 -11.38 2.73 -6.64
N GLU A 146 -12.04 1.61 -6.89
CA GLU A 146 -11.73 0.33 -6.26
C GLU A 146 -10.39 -0.22 -6.77
N ALA A 147 -10.21 -0.22 -8.09
CA ALA A 147 -9.00 -0.68 -8.75
C ALA A 147 -7.74 0.05 -8.25
N SER A 148 -7.82 1.36 -8.02
CA SER A 148 -6.70 2.17 -7.55
C SER A 148 -6.09 1.66 -6.24
N LEU A 149 -6.91 1.13 -5.32
CA LEU A 149 -6.47 0.65 -4.02
C LEU A 149 -5.58 -0.61 -4.12
N ILE A 150 -5.70 -1.37 -5.22
CA ILE A 150 -4.85 -2.55 -5.47
C ILE A 150 -3.38 -2.12 -5.61
N GLY A 151 -3.11 -0.93 -6.14
CA GLY A 151 -1.76 -0.43 -6.41
C GLY A 151 -0.84 -0.37 -5.18
N CYS A 152 -1.39 -0.26 -3.96
CA CYS A 152 -0.59 -0.23 -2.73
C CYS A 152 -1.26 -0.93 -1.55
N ALA A 153 -2.27 -0.31 -0.93
CA ALA A 153 -2.78 -0.77 0.37
C ALA A 153 -3.30 -2.21 0.33
N VAL A 154 -4.06 -2.54 -0.71
CA VAL A 154 -4.66 -3.89 -0.87
C VAL A 154 -3.58 -4.91 -1.18
N ALA A 155 -2.72 -4.63 -2.16
CA ALA A 155 -1.59 -5.51 -2.48
C ALA A 155 -0.68 -5.71 -1.26
N THR A 156 -0.41 -4.65 -0.49
CA THR A 156 0.43 -4.74 0.71
C THR A 156 -0.19 -5.66 1.76
N GLY A 157 -1.45 -5.48 2.11
CA GLY A 157 -2.09 -6.25 3.17
C GLY A 157 -2.41 -7.69 2.76
N VAL A 158 -3.05 -7.87 1.60
CA VAL A 158 -3.36 -9.23 1.09
C VAL A 158 -2.06 -10.00 0.83
N GLY A 159 -1.07 -9.35 0.21
CA GLY A 159 0.22 -9.98 -0.06
C GLY A 159 1.01 -10.34 1.20
N ALA A 160 0.90 -9.56 2.28
CA ALA A 160 1.50 -9.94 3.54
C ALA A 160 0.98 -11.30 4.03
N ALA A 161 -0.33 -11.55 3.88
CA ALA A 161 -0.97 -12.80 4.28
C ALA A 161 -0.80 -13.95 3.28
N LEU A 162 -0.62 -13.67 1.98
CA LEU A 162 -0.53 -14.69 0.94
C LEU A 162 0.91 -14.97 0.49
N ASN A 163 1.80 -13.96 0.48
CA ASN A 163 3.14 -14.06 -0.09
C ASN A 163 4.24 -13.94 0.97
N THR A 164 4.24 -12.88 1.79
CA THR A 164 5.30 -12.66 2.80
C THR A 164 5.24 -13.75 3.88
N SER A 165 4.08 -13.99 4.44
CA SER A 165 3.82 -15.00 5.46
C SER A 165 2.58 -15.79 5.11
N PRO A 166 2.70 -16.78 4.20
CA PRO A 166 1.56 -17.52 3.68
C PRO A 166 0.75 -18.16 4.80
N VAL A 167 -0.42 -17.59 5.06
CA VAL A 167 -1.39 -18.09 6.03
C VAL A 167 -1.98 -19.41 5.49
N TRP A 168 -1.97 -20.46 6.29
CA TRP A 168 -2.56 -21.74 5.89
C TRP A 168 -4.04 -21.84 6.33
N PRO A 169 -4.86 -22.66 5.66
CA PRO A 169 -6.22 -22.92 6.07
C PRO A 169 -6.29 -23.46 7.52
N GLY A 170 -7.18 -22.88 8.33
CA GLY A 170 -7.32 -23.25 9.74
C GLY A 170 -6.41 -22.49 10.71
N ALA A 171 -5.54 -21.62 10.22
CA ALA A 171 -4.63 -20.81 11.06
C ALA A 171 -5.37 -19.82 11.97
N ARG A 172 -4.75 -19.50 13.09
CA ARG A 172 -5.13 -18.39 14.00
C ARG A 172 -4.28 -17.18 13.69
N VAL A 173 -4.93 -16.07 13.38
CA VAL A 173 -4.30 -14.84 12.90
C VAL A 173 -4.64 -13.68 13.82
N ALA A 174 -3.66 -12.85 14.20
CA ALA A 174 -3.89 -11.56 14.83
C ALA A 174 -3.39 -10.42 13.93
N VAL A 175 -4.19 -9.36 13.79
CA VAL A 175 -3.87 -8.17 12.99
C VAL A 175 -3.91 -6.94 13.88
N ILE A 176 -2.78 -6.27 14.05
CA ILE A 176 -2.64 -5.05 14.85
C ILE A 176 -2.69 -3.85 13.90
N GLY A 177 -3.65 -2.96 14.14
CA GLY A 177 -3.93 -1.80 13.30
C GLY A 177 -4.94 -2.11 12.19
N CYS A 178 -6.16 -1.58 12.32
CA CYS A 178 -7.29 -1.80 11.41
C CYS A 178 -7.51 -0.59 10.47
N GLY A 179 -6.43 -0.02 9.94
CA GLY A 179 -6.48 0.91 8.79
C GLY A 179 -6.55 0.15 7.46
N GLY A 180 -6.43 0.88 6.33
CA GLY A 180 -6.55 0.28 5.01
C GLY A 180 -5.66 -0.96 4.76
N VAL A 181 -4.40 -0.94 5.24
CA VAL A 181 -3.49 -2.10 5.12
C VAL A 181 -3.93 -3.25 6.03
N GLY A 182 -4.24 -2.97 7.32
CA GLY A 182 -4.66 -4.02 8.24
C GLY A 182 -5.98 -4.69 7.84
N LEU A 183 -6.96 -3.91 7.36
CA LEU A 183 -8.20 -4.45 6.79
C LEU A 183 -7.95 -5.33 5.55
N SER A 184 -6.94 -4.97 4.75
CA SER A 184 -6.51 -5.82 3.62
C SER A 184 -5.83 -7.11 4.10
N VAL A 185 -5.08 -7.09 5.22
CA VAL A 185 -4.56 -8.31 5.86
C VAL A 185 -5.71 -9.20 6.36
N VAL A 186 -6.72 -8.64 7.01
CA VAL A 186 -7.93 -9.37 7.45
C VAL A 186 -8.58 -10.10 6.27
N GLN A 187 -8.77 -9.40 5.15
CA GLN A 187 -9.33 -10.00 3.95
C GLN A 187 -8.41 -11.07 3.35
N GLY A 188 -7.10 -10.82 3.31
CA GLY A 188 -6.10 -11.79 2.83
C GLY A 188 -6.08 -13.06 3.68
N ALA A 189 -6.11 -12.94 5.00
CA ALA A 189 -6.20 -14.07 5.93
C ALA A 189 -7.50 -14.87 5.75
N ARG A 190 -8.63 -14.18 5.55
CA ARG A 190 -9.92 -14.82 5.22
C ARG A 190 -9.82 -15.57 3.89
N MET A 191 -9.25 -14.97 2.85
CA MET A 191 -9.06 -15.62 1.55
C MET A 191 -8.16 -16.86 1.65
N ALA A 192 -7.16 -16.84 2.54
CA ALA A 192 -6.29 -17.97 2.83
C ALA A 192 -6.98 -19.08 3.64
N GLY A 193 -8.19 -18.85 4.18
CA GLY A 193 -8.95 -19.83 4.95
C GLY A 193 -8.56 -19.90 6.42
N ALA A 194 -8.05 -18.80 7.03
CA ALA A 194 -7.82 -18.73 8.47
C ALA A 194 -9.10 -19.08 9.25
N ALA A 195 -8.99 -19.88 10.31
CA ALA A 195 -10.13 -20.26 11.15
C ALA A 195 -10.49 -19.17 12.15
N GLU A 196 -9.50 -18.38 12.56
CA GLU A 196 -9.63 -17.31 13.52
C GLU A 196 -8.86 -16.08 13.02
N ILE A 197 -9.51 -14.91 13.04
CA ILE A 197 -8.90 -13.64 12.68
C ILE A 197 -9.27 -12.63 13.76
N VAL A 198 -8.33 -12.30 14.64
CA VAL A 198 -8.52 -11.31 15.70
C VAL A 198 -7.95 -9.97 15.23
N ALA A 199 -8.82 -8.99 15.09
CA ALA A 199 -8.43 -7.63 14.74
C ALA A 199 -8.24 -6.79 16.01
N ILE A 200 -7.13 -6.06 16.09
CA ILE A 200 -6.72 -5.28 17.26
C ILE A 200 -6.50 -3.83 16.84
N ASP A 201 -7.27 -2.91 17.40
CA ASP A 201 -7.09 -1.47 17.21
C ASP A 201 -7.64 -0.71 18.42
N ARG A 202 -7.01 0.37 18.84
CA ARG A 202 -7.48 1.22 19.94
C ARG A 202 -8.78 1.98 19.62
N ASP A 203 -9.14 2.12 18.34
CA ASP A 203 -10.34 2.82 17.88
C ASP A 203 -11.46 1.82 17.56
N GLN A 204 -12.54 1.87 18.35
CA GLN A 204 -13.69 0.98 18.18
C GLN A 204 -14.32 1.07 16.78
N ARG A 205 -14.34 2.26 16.17
CA ARG A 205 -14.88 2.44 14.80
C ARG A 205 -14.15 1.59 13.78
N LYS A 206 -12.83 1.46 13.94
CA LYS A 206 -12.00 0.61 13.05
C LYS A 206 -12.21 -0.87 13.29
N LEU A 207 -12.51 -1.25 14.52
CA LEU A 207 -12.89 -2.63 14.87
C LEU A 207 -14.24 -3.01 14.27
N ASP A 208 -15.20 -2.06 14.25
CA ASP A 208 -16.48 -2.28 13.60
C ASP A 208 -16.29 -2.51 12.09
N TRP A 209 -15.41 -1.76 11.43
CA TRP A 209 -15.01 -2.03 10.05
C TRP A 209 -14.39 -3.41 9.89
N ALA A 210 -13.44 -3.78 10.75
CA ALA A 210 -12.74 -5.06 10.67
C ALA A 210 -13.69 -6.25 10.73
N SER A 211 -14.74 -6.18 11.56
CA SER A 211 -15.81 -7.18 11.60
C SER A 211 -16.51 -7.32 10.25
N GLY A 212 -16.80 -6.22 9.56
CA GLY A 212 -17.40 -6.22 8.22
C GLY A 212 -16.50 -6.86 7.14
N PHE A 213 -15.17 -6.77 7.29
CA PHE A 213 -14.20 -7.34 6.34
C PHE A 213 -13.80 -8.79 6.66
N GLY A 214 -14.31 -9.37 7.74
CA GLY A 214 -14.14 -10.80 8.03
C GLY A 214 -13.26 -11.13 9.23
N ALA A 215 -12.99 -10.17 10.12
CA ALA A 215 -12.45 -10.49 11.43
C ALA A 215 -13.50 -11.33 12.21
N THR A 216 -13.05 -12.43 12.80
CA THR A 216 -13.92 -13.31 13.61
C THR A 216 -14.11 -12.76 15.03
N GLU A 217 -13.16 -11.94 15.46
CA GLU A 217 -13.17 -11.27 16.77
C GLU A 217 -12.44 -9.93 16.67
N THR A 218 -12.84 -8.98 17.52
CA THR A 218 -12.21 -7.67 17.62
C THR A 218 -11.92 -7.31 19.06
N THR A 219 -10.81 -6.62 19.33
CA THR A 219 -10.43 -6.18 20.67
C THR A 219 -9.65 -4.87 20.63
N THR A 220 -9.82 -4.05 21.66
CA THR A 220 -9.06 -2.79 21.80
C THR A 220 -7.66 -2.96 22.41
N ALA A 221 -7.35 -4.13 22.93
CA ALA A 221 -6.04 -4.43 23.54
C ALA A 221 -5.53 -5.79 23.05
N ALA A 222 -4.21 -5.90 22.88
CA ALA A 222 -3.59 -7.17 22.54
C ALA A 222 -3.83 -8.21 23.66
N PRO A 223 -4.38 -9.39 23.33
CA PRO A 223 -4.63 -10.43 24.32
C PRO A 223 -3.32 -11.05 24.80
N HIS A 224 -3.04 -11.00 26.11
CA HIS A 224 -1.80 -11.50 26.69
C HIS A 224 -1.80 -13.03 26.92
N ASP A 225 -2.96 -13.64 26.97
CA ASP A 225 -3.19 -15.07 27.27
C ASP A 225 -3.49 -15.92 26.03
N ARG A 226 -3.48 -15.30 24.85
CA ARG A 226 -3.76 -15.98 23.56
C ARG A 226 -2.54 -16.01 22.68
N LYS A 227 -2.41 -17.07 21.92
CA LYS A 227 -1.30 -17.32 21.00
C LYS A 227 -1.82 -17.55 19.58
N PHE A 228 -1.06 -17.07 18.61
CA PHE A 228 -1.42 -17.06 17.18
C PHE A 228 -0.34 -17.68 16.32
N ASP A 229 -0.75 -18.32 15.25
CA ASP A 229 0.16 -18.90 14.26
C ASP A 229 0.80 -17.78 13.40
N PHE A 230 0.02 -16.70 13.16
CA PHE A 230 0.47 -15.50 12.45
C PHE A 230 0.04 -14.25 13.19
N THR A 231 0.96 -13.30 13.28
CA THR A 231 0.64 -11.94 13.73
C THR A 231 1.12 -10.93 12.68
N PHE A 232 0.31 -9.90 12.44
CA PHE A 232 0.61 -8.86 11.46
C PHE A 232 0.55 -7.49 12.14
N ASP A 233 1.67 -6.73 12.08
CA ASP A 233 1.70 -5.35 12.55
C ASP A 233 1.60 -4.38 11.37
N ALA A 234 0.47 -3.68 11.26
CA ALA A 234 0.20 -2.66 10.26
C ALA A 234 0.35 -1.22 10.82
N VAL A 235 0.93 -1.05 12.02
CA VAL A 235 1.10 0.24 12.70
C VAL A 235 2.55 0.72 12.67
N ALA A 236 3.51 -0.17 12.93
CA ALA A 236 4.94 0.10 13.03
C ALA A 236 5.37 0.98 14.22
N ALA A 237 4.66 0.90 15.34
CA ALA A 237 5.15 1.42 16.60
C ALA A 237 5.98 0.36 17.36
N SER A 238 6.95 0.76 18.18
CA SER A 238 7.76 -0.17 18.98
C SER A 238 6.88 -1.15 19.75
N GLU A 239 5.89 -0.62 20.46
CA GLU A 239 4.95 -1.39 21.28
C GLU A 239 4.14 -2.41 20.46
N THR A 240 3.64 -2.02 19.28
CA THR A 240 2.82 -2.93 18.45
C THR A 240 3.64 -4.06 17.82
N MET A 241 4.89 -3.78 17.46
CA MET A 241 5.84 -4.80 17.02
C MET A 241 6.19 -5.79 18.14
N GLU A 242 6.41 -5.28 19.35
CA GLU A 242 6.68 -6.11 20.54
C GLU A 242 5.47 -7.00 20.87
N GLN A 243 4.25 -6.44 20.84
CA GLN A 243 3.01 -7.19 21.03
C GLN A 243 2.82 -8.28 19.98
N ALA A 244 3.10 -7.96 18.70
CA ALA A 244 3.00 -8.94 17.62
C ALA A 244 3.89 -10.16 17.88
N VAL A 245 5.12 -9.95 18.32
CA VAL A 245 6.05 -11.04 18.63
C VAL A 245 5.63 -11.78 19.92
N ALA A 246 5.20 -11.07 20.95
CA ALA A 246 4.78 -11.68 22.22
C ALA A 246 3.55 -12.59 22.10
N MET A 247 2.68 -12.35 21.12
CA MET A 247 1.48 -13.16 20.85
C MET A 247 1.74 -14.40 19.98
N LEU A 248 2.99 -14.67 19.56
CA LEU A 248 3.27 -15.85 18.72
C LEU A 248 3.14 -17.15 19.49
N ASP A 249 2.58 -18.15 18.85
CA ASP A 249 2.65 -19.54 19.27
C ASP A 249 3.94 -20.21 18.79
N HIS A 250 4.14 -21.47 19.15
CA HIS A 250 5.26 -22.26 18.69
C HIS A 250 5.31 -22.31 17.14
N ALA A 251 6.48 -22.02 16.58
CA ALA A 251 6.74 -21.89 15.15
C ALA A 251 5.92 -20.79 14.43
N GLY A 252 5.33 -19.86 15.18
CA GLY A 252 4.55 -18.74 14.64
C GLY A 252 5.41 -17.71 13.90
N VAL A 253 4.75 -16.86 13.09
CA VAL A 253 5.40 -15.84 12.27
C VAL A 253 4.80 -14.46 12.54
N ALA A 254 5.61 -13.51 13.04
CA ALA A 254 5.26 -12.10 13.12
C ALA A 254 5.69 -11.37 11.84
N THR A 255 4.77 -10.64 11.22
CA THR A 255 5.02 -9.89 9.99
C THR A 255 4.88 -8.40 10.23
N MET A 256 5.98 -7.68 10.07
CA MET A 256 6.03 -6.21 10.18
C MET A 256 5.70 -5.61 8.82
N ILE A 257 4.61 -4.85 8.72
CA ILE A 257 4.11 -4.28 7.46
C ILE A 257 4.12 -2.76 7.51
N GLY A 258 3.76 -2.18 8.66
CA GLY A 258 3.73 -0.75 8.85
C GLY A 258 5.09 -0.11 8.54
N LEU A 259 5.09 1.15 8.11
CA LEU A 259 6.29 1.91 7.80
C LEU A 259 6.82 2.59 9.09
N PRO A 260 7.92 2.10 9.70
CA PRO A 260 8.44 2.70 10.91
C PRO A 260 9.12 4.04 10.63
N ARG A 261 9.10 4.94 11.60
CA ARG A 261 9.91 6.15 11.56
C ARG A 261 11.39 5.81 11.80
N SER A 262 12.29 6.60 11.21
CA SER A 262 13.72 6.43 11.48
C SER A 262 14.01 6.50 12.98
N GLY A 263 14.80 5.54 13.49
CA GLY A 263 15.10 5.43 14.92
C GLY A 263 14.07 4.64 15.75
N THR A 264 13.00 4.11 15.16
CA THR A 264 12.12 3.17 15.85
C THR A 264 12.89 1.91 16.24
N ILE A 265 12.82 1.53 17.51
CA ILE A 265 13.47 0.34 18.08
C ILE A 265 12.40 -0.49 18.79
N ALA A 266 12.33 -1.78 18.48
CA ALA A 266 11.50 -2.76 19.20
C ALA A 266 12.40 -3.76 19.91
N ALA A 267 12.05 -4.13 21.15
CA ALA A 267 12.82 -5.03 21.99
C ALA A 267 12.04 -6.34 22.23
N PHE A 268 12.70 -7.46 22.01
CA PHE A 268 12.10 -8.78 22.20
C PHE A 268 12.95 -9.62 23.17
N ASP A 269 12.31 -10.44 23.99
CA ASP A 269 13.02 -11.52 24.66
C ASP A 269 13.38 -12.60 23.64
N LEU A 270 14.67 -12.66 23.29
CA LEU A 270 15.16 -13.58 22.26
C LEU A 270 14.99 -15.04 22.66
N LYS A 271 15.13 -15.34 23.96
CA LYS A 271 15.01 -16.70 24.43
C LYS A 271 13.56 -17.18 24.41
N ASP A 272 12.70 -16.47 25.11
CA ASP A 272 11.32 -16.90 25.31
C ASP A 272 10.46 -16.71 24.06
N HIS A 273 10.58 -15.55 23.38
CA HIS A 273 9.71 -15.24 22.24
C HIS A 273 10.16 -15.87 20.93
N LEU A 274 11.47 -16.03 20.69
CA LEU A 274 11.97 -16.50 19.41
C LEU A 274 12.64 -17.87 19.49
N PHE A 275 13.62 -18.07 20.40
CA PHE A 275 14.41 -19.29 20.43
C PHE A 275 13.59 -20.49 20.89
N ASP A 276 12.96 -20.41 22.08
CA ASP A 276 12.19 -21.52 22.65
C ASP A 276 10.89 -21.76 21.86
N ALA A 277 10.24 -20.69 21.40
CA ALA A 277 9.06 -20.77 20.55
C ALA A 277 9.38 -21.17 19.09
N ARG A 278 10.65 -21.15 18.65
CA ARG A 278 11.03 -21.32 17.23
C ARG A 278 10.31 -20.36 16.28
N ALA A 279 9.93 -19.19 16.78
CA ALA A 279 9.17 -18.22 16.05
C ALA A 279 10.04 -17.43 15.05
N GLN A 280 9.41 -16.75 14.12
CA GLN A 280 10.08 -15.97 13.08
C GLN A 280 9.53 -14.55 13.05
N ILE A 281 10.40 -13.60 12.68
CA ILE A 281 10.01 -12.24 12.34
C ILE A 281 10.29 -12.06 10.85
N ARG A 282 9.30 -11.51 10.12
CA ARG A 282 9.42 -11.15 8.71
C ARG A 282 9.07 -9.70 8.51
N VAL A 283 9.63 -9.07 7.48
CA VAL A 283 9.26 -7.74 7.03
C VAL A 283 8.58 -7.88 5.68
N SER A 284 7.39 -7.31 5.55
CA SER A 284 6.65 -7.25 4.29
C SER A 284 6.87 -5.90 3.63
N HIS A 285 7.36 -5.90 2.41
CA HIS A 285 7.53 -4.68 1.63
C HIS A 285 6.59 -4.67 0.41
N GLY A 286 5.45 -3.96 0.55
CA GLY A 286 4.42 -3.96 -0.49
C GLY A 286 3.76 -5.32 -0.69
N GLY A 287 3.65 -6.13 0.39
CA GLY A 287 3.06 -7.47 0.33
C GLY A 287 3.91 -8.50 -0.44
N ASP A 288 5.16 -8.16 -0.78
CA ASP A 288 6.01 -8.97 -1.66
C ASP A 288 5.29 -9.40 -2.95
N MET A 289 4.45 -8.52 -3.49
CA MET A 289 3.69 -8.74 -4.71
C MET A 289 4.56 -8.71 -5.96
N LEU A 290 4.19 -9.55 -6.94
CA LEU A 290 4.58 -9.41 -8.35
C LEU A 290 3.41 -8.77 -9.10
N PRO A 291 3.47 -7.49 -9.45
CA PRO A 291 2.32 -6.76 -9.98
C PRO A 291 1.66 -7.43 -11.19
N GLU A 292 2.46 -7.97 -12.11
CA GLU A 292 1.97 -8.65 -13.33
C GLU A 292 1.12 -9.91 -13.03
N GLU A 293 1.39 -10.59 -11.91
CA GLU A 293 0.66 -11.79 -11.49
C GLU A 293 -0.45 -11.45 -10.49
N ASP A 294 -0.10 -10.65 -9.49
CA ASP A 294 -0.92 -10.47 -8.30
C ASP A 294 -2.03 -9.41 -8.51
N PHE A 295 -1.80 -8.31 -9.27
CA PHE A 295 -2.84 -7.29 -9.47
C PHE A 295 -4.03 -7.82 -10.24
N PRO A 296 -3.87 -8.56 -11.38
CA PRO A 296 -4.99 -9.21 -12.04
C PRO A 296 -5.70 -10.25 -11.16
N MET A 297 -4.97 -10.96 -10.31
CA MET A 297 -5.56 -11.91 -9.35
C MET A 297 -6.44 -11.20 -8.31
N LEU A 298 -5.96 -10.07 -7.76
CA LEU A 298 -6.72 -9.25 -6.80
C LEU A 298 -7.96 -8.62 -7.45
N ALA A 299 -7.81 -8.08 -8.67
CA ALA A 299 -8.94 -7.53 -9.44
C ALA A 299 -10.03 -8.57 -9.68
N ARG A 300 -9.63 -9.80 -10.06
CA ARG A 300 -10.56 -10.92 -10.24
C ARG A 300 -11.21 -11.32 -8.91
N ALA A 301 -10.45 -11.39 -7.81
CA ALA A 301 -10.99 -11.69 -6.49
C ALA A 301 -12.04 -10.65 -6.04
N ALA A 302 -11.85 -9.38 -6.41
CA ALA A 302 -12.84 -8.33 -6.15
C ALA A 302 -14.11 -8.53 -6.99
N LEU A 303 -14.00 -8.78 -8.29
CA LEU A 303 -15.14 -9.04 -9.17
C LEU A 303 -15.93 -10.30 -8.76
N GLU A 304 -15.26 -11.29 -8.18
CA GLU A 304 -15.88 -12.51 -7.64
C GLU A 304 -16.45 -12.33 -6.23
N GLY A 305 -16.35 -11.15 -5.62
CA GLY A 305 -16.86 -10.85 -4.26
C GLY A 305 -16.05 -11.49 -3.13
N ARG A 306 -14.85 -12.04 -3.43
CA ARG A 306 -13.94 -12.59 -2.41
C ARG A 306 -13.11 -11.52 -1.71
N LEU A 307 -12.93 -10.37 -2.36
CA LEU A 307 -12.24 -9.19 -1.85
C LEU A 307 -13.19 -7.99 -1.95
N ASP A 308 -13.51 -7.37 -0.84
CA ASP A 308 -14.39 -6.19 -0.78
C ASP A 308 -13.54 -4.91 -0.90
N LEU A 309 -13.44 -4.37 -2.10
CA LEU A 309 -12.79 -3.08 -2.36
C LEU A 309 -13.77 -1.92 -2.23
N ALA A 310 -15.04 -2.12 -2.59
CA ALA A 310 -16.08 -1.12 -2.51
C ALA A 310 -16.26 -0.61 -1.07
N GLY A 311 -16.34 -1.52 -0.10
CA GLY A 311 -16.42 -1.18 1.31
C GLY A 311 -15.19 -0.42 1.85
N MET A 312 -14.04 -0.54 1.20
CA MET A 312 -12.84 0.21 1.58
C MET A 312 -12.88 1.67 1.13
N VAL A 313 -13.58 2.00 0.03
CA VAL A 313 -13.70 3.38 -0.48
C VAL A 313 -14.76 4.12 0.34
N THR A 314 -14.35 4.79 1.41
CA THR A 314 -15.27 5.52 2.29
C THR A 314 -15.48 6.97 1.90
N ARG A 315 -14.62 7.52 1.06
CA ARG A 315 -14.72 8.91 0.58
C ARG A 315 -14.16 9.04 -0.83
N VAL A 316 -14.94 9.66 -1.73
CA VAL A 316 -14.47 10.08 -3.07
C VAL A 316 -14.35 11.61 -3.06
N ILE A 317 -13.23 12.12 -3.55
CA ILE A 317 -12.86 13.54 -3.50
C ILE A 317 -12.35 14.05 -4.85
N ALA A 318 -12.28 15.38 -5.02
CA ALA A 318 -11.58 16.01 -6.12
C ALA A 318 -10.07 16.12 -5.83
N LEU A 319 -9.28 16.41 -6.88
CA LEU A 319 -7.83 16.58 -6.76
C LEU A 319 -7.45 17.70 -5.78
N ASP A 320 -8.25 18.77 -5.73
CA ASP A 320 -8.05 19.93 -4.87
C ASP A 320 -8.25 19.61 -3.37
N ASP A 321 -8.94 18.50 -3.04
CA ASP A 321 -9.26 18.11 -1.66
C ASP A 321 -8.21 17.19 -1.01
N VAL A 322 -7.08 16.90 -1.68
CA VAL A 322 -6.06 15.95 -1.21
C VAL A 322 -5.50 16.34 0.16
N GLU A 323 -5.30 17.63 0.42
CA GLU A 323 -4.80 18.12 1.71
C GLU A 323 -5.80 17.83 2.85
N ASP A 324 -7.10 18.03 2.61
CA ASP A 324 -8.15 17.68 3.57
C ASP A 324 -8.26 16.17 3.78
N ALA A 325 -8.01 15.39 2.75
CA ALA A 325 -8.00 13.93 2.85
C ALA A 325 -6.83 13.43 3.71
N PHE A 326 -5.65 14.05 3.64
CA PHE A 326 -4.55 13.73 4.55
C PHE A 326 -4.93 14.01 6.01
N ALA A 327 -5.59 15.15 6.28
CA ALA A 327 -6.07 15.48 7.62
C ALA A 327 -7.12 14.47 8.13
N ALA A 328 -8.09 14.08 7.31
CA ALA A 328 -9.09 13.07 7.66
C ALA A 328 -8.46 11.69 7.94
N MET A 329 -7.49 11.28 7.12
CA MET A 329 -6.73 10.04 7.29
C MET A 329 -5.91 10.04 8.60
N ALA A 330 -5.25 11.16 8.94
CA ALA A 330 -4.48 11.30 10.18
C ALA A 330 -5.37 11.18 11.43
N ARG A 331 -6.65 11.65 11.36
CA ARG A 331 -7.63 11.48 12.44
C ARG A 331 -8.27 10.08 12.48
N GLY A 332 -8.04 9.24 11.47
CA GLY A 332 -8.66 7.92 11.36
C GLY A 332 -10.16 7.96 11.01
N ASP A 333 -10.63 9.03 10.38
CA ASP A 333 -12.05 9.23 10.05
C ASP A 333 -12.51 8.41 8.81
N VAL A 334 -11.57 7.88 8.05
CA VAL A 334 -11.81 7.16 6.80
C VAL A 334 -11.00 5.86 6.74
N ILE A 335 -11.50 4.85 6.01
CA ILE A 335 -10.68 3.69 5.62
C ILE A 335 -9.76 4.14 4.49
N ARG A 336 -10.37 4.55 3.35
CA ARG A 336 -9.64 5.11 2.20
C ARG A 336 -10.41 6.28 1.59
N SER A 337 -9.71 7.38 1.35
CA SER A 337 -10.16 8.41 0.42
C SER A 337 -9.59 8.13 -0.97
N VAL A 338 -10.37 8.40 -2.00
CA VAL A 338 -9.95 8.22 -3.40
C VAL A 338 -10.23 9.50 -4.16
N VAL A 339 -9.22 10.03 -4.84
CA VAL A 339 -9.36 11.14 -5.79
C VAL A 339 -9.98 10.59 -7.07
N ARG A 340 -11.03 11.23 -7.60
CA ARG A 340 -11.58 10.98 -8.94
C ARG A 340 -11.12 12.10 -9.87
N LEU A 341 -10.61 11.75 -11.04
CA LEU A 341 -10.05 12.63 -12.07
C LEU A 341 -10.87 12.61 -13.36
#